data_2abab72d3fd27509fb649dd5531f6e51
#
_entry.id   2abab72d3fd27509fb649dd5531f6e51
#
_cell.length_a   1.000
_cell.length_b   1.000
_cell.length_c   1.000
_cell.angle_alpha   90.00
_cell.angle_beta   90.00
_cell.angle_gamma   90.00
#
_symmetry.space_group_name_H-M   'P 1'
#
loop_
_entity.id
_entity.type
_entity.pdbx_description
1 polymer ?
#
loop_
_entity_poly.entity_id
_entity_poly.type
_entity_poly.pdbx_seq_one_letter_code
_entity_poly.pdbx_strand_id
1 'polypeptide(L)'
;MYKRQYVDSGSMIDTWATVGSCAQIGKNVHISGGAGIGGVLEPVQAGPVIIEDNCFIGARSEVAEGVVIETGAVLSMGVFIGASTKVIDRNTGETYIGSVPAYSVVVPGSLPGKPLPDGTKGPSLYCAVIVKKVDAQTRSKTSVNELLRD
;
A
#
# COMPACT_ATOMS: atom_id res chain seq x y z
N MET A 1 -17.62 20.43 7.96
CA MET A 1 -16.30 19.86 7.61
C MET A 1 -16.24 19.64 6.10
N TYR A 2 -15.28 20.25 5.42
CA TYR A 2 -15.09 20.02 3.98
C TYR A 2 -14.21 18.78 3.79
N LYS A 3 -14.79 17.73 3.26
CA LYS A 3 -14.06 16.51 2.89
C LYS A 3 -13.60 16.65 1.45
N ARG A 4 -12.35 17.04 1.23
CA ARG A 4 -11.78 17.20 -0.11
C ARG A 4 -10.80 16.07 -0.39
N GLN A 5 -11.22 15.11 -1.19
CA GLN A 5 -10.32 14.20 -1.88
C GLN A 5 -9.69 14.94 -3.07
N TYR A 6 -8.50 14.52 -3.45
CA TYR A 6 -7.84 14.99 -4.65
C TYR A 6 -7.38 13.79 -5.49
N VAL A 7 -7.65 13.81 -6.77
CA VAL A 7 -7.18 12.83 -7.74
C VAL A 7 -6.60 13.59 -8.91
N ASP A 8 -5.30 13.40 -9.18
CA ASP A 8 -4.59 14.09 -10.25
C ASP A 8 -4.81 13.41 -11.60
N SER A 9 -4.32 14.08 -12.65
CA SER A 9 -4.50 13.72 -14.05
C SER A 9 -3.95 12.34 -14.40
N GLY A 10 -4.60 11.67 -15.36
CA GLY A 10 -4.19 10.36 -15.84
C GLY A 10 -4.45 9.20 -14.89
N SER A 11 -5.01 9.46 -13.71
CA SER A 11 -5.30 8.41 -12.74
C SER A 11 -6.62 7.72 -13.02
N MET A 12 -6.69 6.41 -12.74
CA MET A 12 -7.85 5.57 -12.88
C MET A 12 -8.37 5.14 -11.51
N ILE A 13 -9.65 5.36 -11.27
CA ILE A 13 -10.39 4.82 -10.12
C ILE A 13 -11.35 3.78 -10.69
N ASP A 14 -11.02 2.51 -10.50
CA ASP A 14 -11.75 1.40 -11.10
C ASP A 14 -13.02 1.04 -10.33
N THR A 15 -13.76 0.06 -10.81
CA THR A 15 -15.06 -0.40 -10.30
C THR A 15 -15.03 -0.62 -8.78
N TRP A 16 -15.93 0.03 -8.05
CA TRP A 16 -16.06 -0.03 -6.60
C TRP A 16 -14.83 0.38 -5.80
N ALA A 17 -13.82 0.93 -6.43
CA ALA A 17 -12.73 1.55 -5.69
C ALA A 17 -13.24 2.80 -4.95
N THR A 18 -12.69 3.06 -3.78
CA THR A 18 -13.06 4.21 -2.96
C THR A 18 -11.86 5.11 -2.69
N VAL A 19 -12.10 6.41 -2.71
CA VAL A 19 -11.14 7.42 -2.28
C VAL A 19 -11.76 8.19 -1.11
N GLY A 20 -11.24 7.95 0.05
CA GLY A 20 -11.76 8.49 1.31
C GLY A 20 -11.49 9.99 1.49
N SER A 21 -12.11 10.57 2.51
CA SER A 21 -11.99 12.00 2.77
C SER A 21 -10.55 12.45 2.97
N CYS A 22 -10.16 13.53 2.32
CA CYS A 22 -8.83 14.16 2.34
C CYS A 22 -7.70 13.34 1.68
N ALA A 23 -7.94 12.13 1.19
CA ALA A 23 -6.91 11.36 0.49
C ALA A 23 -6.39 12.12 -0.73
N GLN A 24 -5.09 11.98 -1.00
CA GLN A 24 -4.39 12.66 -2.08
C GLN A 24 -3.81 11.62 -3.04
N ILE A 25 -4.31 11.58 -4.25
CA ILE A 25 -3.87 10.67 -5.30
C ILE A 25 -3.10 11.46 -6.36
N GLY A 26 -1.87 11.05 -6.62
CA GLY A 26 -0.99 11.66 -7.61
C GLY A 26 -1.39 11.35 -9.06
N LYS A 27 -0.46 11.64 -9.98
CA LYS A 27 -0.66 11.46 -11.43
C LYS A 27 -0.46 10.00 -11.85
N ASN A 28 -1.23 9.57 -12.86
CA ASN A 28 -1.09 8.26 -13.48
C ASN A 28 -1.14 7.09 -12.47
N VAL A 29 -1.93 7.24 -11.42
CA VAL A 29 -2.15 6.21 -10.40
C VAL A 29 -3.29 5.30 -10.85
N HIS A 30 -3.14 4.00 -10.65
CA HIS A 30 -4.22 3.04 -10.88
C HIS A 30 -4.72 2.50 -9.52
N ILE A 31 -5.95 2.84 -9.17
CA ILE A 31 -6.66 2.26 -8.01
C ILE A 31 -7.58 1.17 -8.57
N SER A 32 -7.20 -0.09 -8.38
CA SER A 32 -7.88 -1.25 -8.97
C SER A 32 -9.24 -1.52 -8.32
N GLY A 33 -10.02 -2.40 -8.95
CA GLY A 33 -11.39 -2.72 -8.55
C GLY A 33 -11.53 -3.09 -7.07
N GLY A 34 -12.41 -2.38 -6.38
CA GLY A 34 -12.71 -2.58 -4.97
C GLY A 34 -11.57 -2.25 -4.00
N ALA A 35 -10.49 -1.63 -4.46
CA ALA A 35 -9.46 -1.13 -3.56
C ALA A 35 -9.95 0.10 -2.79
N GLY A 36 -9.54 0.24 -1.54
CA GLY A 36 -9.92 1.34 -0.67
C GLY A 36 -8.74 2.22 -0.31
N ILE A 37 -8.90 3.54 -0.53
CA ILE A 37 -7.99 4.54 0.03
C ILE A 37 -8.73 5.21 1.17
N GLY A 38 -8.26 4.96 2.40
CA GLY A 38 -8.91 5.41 3.62
C GLY A 38 -8.97 6.93 3.73
N GLY A 39 -10.03 7.40 4.34
CA GLY A 39 -10.20 8.80 4.71
C GLY A 39 -9.59 9.13 6.05
N VAL A 40 -9.70 10.40 6.41
CA VAL A 40 -9.33 10.88 7.75
C VAL A 40 -10.35 10.34 8.75
N LEU A 41 -9.85 9.70 9.80
CA LEU A 41 -10.67 9.10 10.86
C LEU A 41 -11.21 10.16 11.84
N GLU A 42 -12.28 9.80 12.56
CA GLU A 42 -12.79 10.57 13.71
C GLU A 42 -12.48 9.83 15.02
N PRO A 43 -11.79 10.46 15.97
CA PRO A 43 -11.18 11.80 15.86
C PRO A 43 -10.07 11.84 14.82
N VAL A 44 -9.78 13.02 14.28
CA VAL A 44 -8.70 13.23 13.31
C VAL A 44 -7.36 12.85 13.94
N GLN A 45 -6.77 11.77 13.49
CA GLN A 45 -5.59 11.18 14.12
C GLN A 45 -4.30 11.40 13.36
N ALA A 46 -4.36 11.45 12.04
CA ALA A 46 -3.17 11.50 11.19
C ALA A 46 -3.38 12.45 10.01
N GLY A 47 -2.34 12.64 9.22
CA GLY A 47 -2.43 13.26 7.92
C GLY A 47 -3.28 12.43 6.94
N PRO A 48 -3.57 12.97 5.76
CA PRO A 48 -4.25 12.23 4.71
C PRO A 48 -3.41 11.05 4.23
N VAL A 49 -4.07 10.02 3.71
CA VAL A 49 -3.38 9.02 2.90
C VAL A 49 -2.89 9.70 1.62
N ILE A 50 -1.64 9.42 1.27
CA ILE A 50 -1.01 9.95 0.05
C ILE A 50 -0.58 8.78 -0.82
N ILE A 51 -1.05 8.76 -2.04
CA ILE A 51 -0.57 7.86 -3.09
C ILE A 51 0.15 8.73 -4.10
N GLU A 52 1.46 8.61 -4.17
CA GLU A 52 2.27 9.40 -5.09
C GLU A 52 2.13 8.94 -6.55
N ASP A 53 2.81 9.65 -7.46
CA ASP A 53 2.68 9.45 -8.89
C ASP A 53 3.06 8.02 -9.35
N ASN A 54 2.42 7.55 -10.41
CA ASN A 54 2.72 6.29 -11.09
C ASN A 54 2.56 5.02 -10.23
N CYS A 55 1.86 5.10 -9.10
CA CYS A 55 1.58 3.93 -8.26
C CYS A 55 0.50 3.03 -8.85
N PHE A 56 0.55 1.76 -8.50
CA PHE A 56 -0.49 0.78 -8.78
C PHE A 56 -0.97 0.17 -7.47
N ILE A 57 -2.26 0.30 -7.19
CA ILE A 57 -2.90 -0.27 -6.00
C ILE A 57 -3.78 -1.45 -6.48
N GLY A 58 -3.35 -2.65 -6.15
CA GLY A 58 -4.00 -3.89 -6.59
C GLY A 58 -5.43 -4.04 -6.05
N ALA A 59 -6.22 -4.86 -6.74
CA ALA A 59 -7.62 -5.07 -6.41
C ALA A 59 -7.82 -5.49 -4.94
N ARG A 60 -8.85 -4.95 -4.29
CA ARG A 60 -9.19 -5.25 -2.89
C ARG A 60 -8.09 -4.94 -1.88
N SER A 61 -7.09 -4.15 -2.26
CA SER A 61 -6.11 -3.61 -1.30
C SER A 61 -6.71 -2.46 -0.50
N GLU A 62 -6.17 -2.22 0.68
CA GLU A 62 -6.60 -1.13 1.55
C GLU A 62 -5.38 -0.34 2.03
N VAL A 63 -5.40 0.98 1.86
CA VAL A 63 -4.37 1.89 2.38
C VAL A 63 -5.07 2.93 3.24
N ALA A 64 -4.74 3.00 4.52
CA ALA A 64 -5.46 3.80 5.49
C ALA A 64 -4.53 4.55 6.46
N GLU A 65 -5.11 5.36 7.34
CA GLU A 65 -4.45 5.96 8.52
C GLU A 65 -3.23 6.82 8.19
N GLY A 66 -3.29 7.61 7.10
CA GLY A 66 -2.23 8.55 6.74
C GLY A 66 -0.96 7.92 6.15
N VAL A 67 -1.03 6.66 5.73
CA VAL A 67 0.08 5.98 5.06
C VAL A 67 0.43 6.67 3.75
N VAL A 68 1.73 6.73 3.45
CA VAL A 68 2.26 7.24 2.18
C VAL A 68 2.74 6.09 1.31
N ILE A 69 2.21 5.98 0.12
CA ILE A 69 2.71 5.08 -0.93
C ILE A 69 3.54 5.92 -1.89
N GLU A 70 4.85 5.71 -1.85
CA GLU A 70 5.78 6.54 -2.61
C GLU A 70 5.80 6.17 -4.11
N THR A 71 6.28 7.12 -4.90
CA THR A 71 6.25 7.11 -6.37
C THR A 71 6.61 5.76 -6.99
N GLY A 72 5.79 5.31 -7.93
CA GLY A 72 6.02 4.10 -8.71
C GLY A 72 5.86 2.78 -7.96
N ALA A 73 5.46 2.81 -6.69
CA ALA A 73 5.23 1.57 -5.93
C ALA A 73 4.04 0.78 -6.49
N VAL A 74 4.13 -0.53 -6.36
CA VAL A 74 3.12 -1.49 -6.81
C VAL A 74 2.67 -2.34 -5.64
N LEU A 75 1.41 -2.25 -5.28
CA LEU A 75 0.78 -3.17 -4.33
C LEU A 75 0.04 -4.25 -5.12
N SER A 76 0.30 -5.52 -4.82
CA SER A 76 -0.49 -6.62 -5.37
C SER A 76 -1.91 -6.61 -4.81
N MET A 77 -2.79 -7.45 -5.33
CA MET A 77 -4.14 -7.58 -4.78
C MET A 77 -4.11 -8.02 -3.31
N GLY A 78 -5.05 -7.50 -2.51
CA GLY A 78 -5.23 -7.91 -1.11
C GLY A 78 -4.11 -7.45 -0.16
N VAL A 79 -3.40 -6.39 -0.48
CA VAL A 79 -2.42 -5.77 0.45
C VAL A 79 -3.12 -4.75 1.33
N PHE A 80 -3.00 -4.90 2.65
CA PHE A 80 -3.62 -4.03 3.65
C PHE A 80 -2.54 -3.27 4.43
N ILE A 81 -2.54 -1.93 4.34
CA ILE A 81 -1.53 -1.10 5.01
C ILE A 81 -2.21 0.01 5.81
N GLY A 82 -2.12 -0.11 7.12
CA GLY A 82 -2.47 0.95 8.08
C GLY A 82 -1.22 1.50 8.77
N ALA A 83 -1.38 2.47 9.65
CA ALA A 83 -0.28 3.19 10.31
C ALA A 83 0.69 2.28 11.08
N SER A 84 0.24 1.13 11.56
CA SER A 84 1.06 0.17 12.34
C SER A 84 1.48 -1.06 11.54
N THR A 85 1.04 -1.19 10.30
CA THR A 85 1.37 -2.35 9.46
C THR A 85 2.87 -2.36 9.14
N LYS A 86 3.53 -3.48 9.43
CA LYS A 86 4.92 -3.67 9.07
C LYS A 86 5.04 -3.98 7.59
N VAL A 87 5.86 -3.20 6.90
CA VAL A 87 6.25 -3.43 5.50
C VAL A 87 7.71 -3.85 5.50
N ILE A 88 7.98 -5.10 5.15
CA ILE A 88 9.30 -5.71 5.32
C ILE A 88 9.93 -5.97 3.97
N ASP A 89 11.13 -5.45 3.77
CA ASP A 89 11.94 -5.78 2.60
C ASP A 89 12.60 -7.15 2.81
N ARG A 90 12.17 -8.16 2.04
CA ARG A 90 12.68 -9.54 2.17
C ARG A 90 14.17 -9.67 1.83
N ASN A 91 14.73 -8.73 1.07
CA ASN A 91 16.11 -8.79 0.62
C ASN A 91 17.08 -8.17 1.64
N THR A 92 16.62 -7.17 2.40
CA THR A 92 17.46 -6.44 3.36
C THR A 92 17.07 -6.69 4.81
N GLY A 93 15.84 -7.16 5.07
CA GLY A 93 15.25 -7.27 6.40
C GLY A 93 14.79 -5.92 6.98
N GLU A 94 14.91 -4.83 6.24
CA GLU A 94 14.47 -3.51 6.67
C GLU A 94 12.95 -3.46 6.82
N THR A 95 12.48 -2.80 7.88
CA THR A 95 11.05 -2.65 8.18
C THR A 95 10.65 -1.19 8.08
N TYR A 96 9.62 -0.93 7.30
CA TYR A 96 8.99 0.38 7.15
C TYR A 96 7.65 0.40 7.88
N ILE A 97 7.30 1.53 8.47
CA ILE A 97 6.04 1.78 9.17
C ILE A 97 5.49 3.12 8.67
N GLY A 98 4.22 3.12 8.28
CA GLY A 98 3.54 4.34 7.80
C GLY A 98 3.87 4.75 6.36
N SER A 99 4.75 4.01 5.67
CA SER A 99 5.06 4.26 4.26
C SER A 99 5.47 3.00 3.51
N VAL A 100 5.32 3.03 2.19
CA VAL A 100 5.91 2.07 1.25
C VAL A 100 6.91 2.84 0.39
N PRO A 101 8.19 2.44 0.40
CA PRO A 101 9.23 3.13 -0.37
C PRO A 101 8.97 3.11 -1.88
N ALA A 102 9.47 4.12 -2.56
CA ALA A 102 9.34 4.28 -3.99
C ALA A 102 9.80 3.02 -4.76
N TYR A 103 9.10 2.72 -5.85
CA TYR A 103 9.39 1.62 -6.76
C TYR A 103 9.42 0.22 -6.12
N SER A 104 8.85 0.07 -4.93
CA SER A 104 8.70 -1.22 -4.26
C SER A 104 7.56 -2.03 -4.85
N VAL A 105 7.77 -3.32 -5.03
CA VAL A 105 6.70 -4.29 -5.36
C VAL A 105 6.35 -5.06 -4.10
N VAL A 106 5.10 -4.93 -3.66
CA VAL A 106 4.62 -5.36 -2.34
C VAL A 106 3.54 -6.43 -2.49
N VAL A 107 3.65 -7.47 -1.68
CA VAL A 107 2.67 -8.56 -1.62
C VAL A 107 2.22 -8.80 -0.17
N PRO A 108 1.07 -9.47 0.05
CA PRO A 108 0.67 -9.91 1.38
C PRO A 108 1.66 -10.92 1.95
N GLY A 109 1.88 -10.87 3.25
CA GLY A 109 2.73 -11.82 3.95
C GLY A 109 2.31 -12.03 5.40
N SER A 110 3.10 -12.80 6.13
CA SER A 110 2.90 -13.00 7.56
C SER A 110 4.22 -13.08 8.31
N LEU A 111 4.21 -12.60 9.54
CA LEU A 111 5.32 -12.74 10.49
C LEU A 111 5.00 -13.83 11.50
N PRO A 112 5.99 -14.64 11.92
CA PRO A 112 5.83 -15.56 13.04
C PRO A 112 5.34 -14.82 14.28
N GLY A 113 4.33 -15.38 14.95
CA GLY A 113 3.84 -14.85 16.22
C GLY A 113 4.83 -15.11 17.35
N LYS A 114 4.72 -14.31 18.41
CA LYS A 114 5.45 -14.58 19.66
C LYS A 114 4.93 -15.89 20.27
N PRO A 115 5.79 -16.64 21.00
CA PRO A 115 5.34 -17.80 21.75
C PRO A 115 4.19 -17.43 22.71
N LEU A 116 3.26 -18.35 22.89
CA LEU A 116 2.21 -18.25 23.91
C LEU A 116 2.79 -18.43 25.32
N PRO A 117 2.06 -18.08 26.37
CA PRO A 117 2.54 -18.22 27.74
C PRO A 117 2.96 -19.65 28.14
N ASP A 118 2.40 -20.66 27.49
CA ASP A 118 2.73 -22.06 27.66
C ASP A 118 3.97 -22.52 26.86
N GLY A 119 4.60 -21.61 26.11
CA GLY A 119 5.77 -21.87 25.25
C GLY A 119 5.43 -22.42 23.87
N THR A 120 4.18 -22.66 23.56
CA THR A 120 3.76 -23.10 22.21
C THR A 120 3.83 -21.97 21.18
N LYS A 121 3.87 -22.34 19.90
CA LYS A 121 3.95 -21.36 18.79
C LYS A 121 2.68 -20.52 18.75
N GLY A 122 2.82 -19.22 18.86
CA GLY A 122 1.72 -18.28 18.71
C GLY A 122 1.26 -18.10 17.25
N PRO A 123 0.08 -17.49 17.04
CA PRO A 123 -0.45 -17.24 15.70
C PRO A 123 0.44 -16.26 14.93
N SER A 124 0.58 -16.49 13.61
CA SER A 124 1.26 -15.53 12.73
C SER A 124 0.40 -14.28 12.54
N LEU A 125 1.03 -13.14 12.42
CA LEU A 125 0.37 -11.86 12.17
C LEU A 125 0.62 -11.39 10.75
N TYR A 126 -0.35 -10.71 10.16
CA TYR A 126 -0.22 -10.10 8.85
C TYR A 126 0.94 -9.09 8.81
N CYS A 127 1.63 -9.08 7.68
CA CYS A 127 2.53 -7.99 7.28
C CYS A 127 2.46 -7.82 5.76
N ALA A 128 2.97 -6.71 5.26
CA ALA A 128 3.24 -6.53 3.85
C ALA A 128 4.72 -6.84 3.58
N VAL A 129 5.04 -7.41 2.42
CA VAL A 129 6.41 -7.79 2.07
C VAL A 129 6.82 -7.15 0.77
N ILE A 130 7.92 -6.40 0.79
CA ILE A 130 8.58 -5.94 -0.42
C ILE A 130 9.37 -7.12 -0.99
N VAL A 131 8.94 -7.63 -2.14
CA VAL A 131 9.58 -8.78 -2.80
C VAL A 131 10.70 -8.35 -3.73
N LYS A 132 10.60 -7.15 -4.29
CA LYS A 132 11.65 -6.52 -5.12
C LYS A 132 11.49 -5.00 -5.13
N LYS A 133 12.57 -4.32 -5.46
CA LYS A 133 12.56 -2.91 -5.84
C LYS A 133 13.01 -2.81 -7.30
N VAL A 134 12.37 -1.94 -8.05
CA VAL A 134 12.70 -1.69 -9.46
C VAL A 134 13.13 -0.23 -9.61
N ASP A 135 13.80 0.10 -10.70
CA ASP A 135 14.07 1.49 -11.03
C ASP A 135 12.93 2.10 -11.89
N ALA A 136 12.96 3.40 -12.07
CA ALA A 136 11.96 4.11 -12.85
C ALA A 136 11.88 3.63 -14.30
N GLN A 137 13.01 3.23 -14.89
CA GLN A 137 13.10 2.74 -16.25
C GLN A 137 12.44 1.36 -16.39
N THR A 138 12.73 0.45 -15.49
CA THR A 138 12.10 -0.87 -15.41
C THR A 138 10.59 -0.74 -15.17
N ARG A 139 10.20 0.14 -14.24
CA ARG A 139 8.79 0.39 -13.93
C ARG A 139 8.01 0.91 -15.13
N SER A 140 8.60 1.75 -15.97
CA SER A 140 7.97 2.30 -17.17
C SER A 140 7.85 1.29 -18.33
N LYS A 141 8.71 0.29 -18.38
CA LYS A 141 8.78 -0.68 -19.49
C LYS A 141 8.14 -2.03 -19.18
N THR A 142 8.02 -2.38 -17.90
CA THR A 142 7.52 -3.68 -17.45
C THR A 142 6.06 -3.58 -17.05
N SER A 143 5.23 -4.48 -17.56
CA SER A 143 3.83 -4.52 -17.15
C SER A 143 3.70 -4.84 -15.65
N VAL A 144 2.63 -4.36 -15.01
CA VAL A 144 2.37 -4.65 -13.60
C VAL A 144 2.26 -6.15 -13.35
N ASN A 145 1.65 -6.89 -14.29
CA ASN A 145 1.53 -8.35 -14.19
C ASN A 145 2.89 -9.06 -14.18
N GLU A 146 3.87 -8.57 -14.94
CA GLU A 146 5.23 -9.12 -14.93
C GLU A 146 5.97 -8.75 -13.64
N LEU A 147 5.76 -7.54 -13.12
CA LEU A 147 6.35 -7.12 -11.85
C LEU A 147 5.85 -7.99 -10.68
N LEU A 148 4.61 -8.45 -10.72
CA LEU A 148 3.98 -9.26 -9.67
C LEU A 148 4.28 -10.77 -9.79
N ARG A 149 4.95 -11.21 -10.85
CA ARG A 149 5.43 -12.59 -10.98
C ARG A 149 6.82 -12.73 -10.36
N ASP A 150 7.00 -13.80 -9.59
CA ASP A 150 8.31 -14.24 -9.10
C ASP A 150 9.10 -14.95 -10.20
#